data_3cd37ddc43cd200186100cba42cd9400
#
_entry.id   3cd37ddc43cd200186100cba42cd9400
#
_cell.length_a   1.000
_cell.length_b   1.000
_cell.length_c   1.000
_cell.angle_alpha   90.00
_cell.angle_beta   90.00
_cell.angle_gamma   90.00
#
_symmetry.space_group_name_H-M   'P 1'
#
loop_
_entity.id
_entity.type
_entity.pdbx_description
1 polymer ?
#
loop_
_entity_poly.entity_id
_entity_poly.type
_entity_poly.pdbx_seq_one_letter_code
_entity_poly.pdbx_strand_id
1 'polypeptide(L)'
;MANVTVIGAQWGDEGKGKIVDWLAERADMVVRFQGGHNAGHTLVVGEQVYKLSLLPSGVVRGTPSVIGNGVVLDPWALRDEVERLAGQGVRATPETLRVADTCPLILPLHRDLDGLREDASGAGKIGTTRRGIGPAYEDKAGRRAIRVCDLAHLDALGPQLDRLLAHHDALRAGFGVGPIDRERLLDELRAIAPFVLPFAKPVWRDLNEARAAGRRILFEGAQGVLLDVDHGTYPFVTSSNTIAGAAAGGSGLGPSGVGFVLGIAKAYTTRVGSGPFPTELDDETGERLGVRGREFGTVTGRKRRCGWFDAVLVRQSAAVGGITGIALTKIDVLDGFDEVRICTGYRLRGEMIDHLPAHAADQAAVEPVYETMEGWSQSTAGARSWADLPAQAVKYIRRVEELIRYPVALVSTSPERQDTILVRDPFAD
;
A
#
# COMPACT_ATOMS: atom_id res chain seq x y z
N MET A 1 19.87 -10.00 -12.25
CA MET A 1 19.28 -8.64 -12.40
C MET A 1 18.25 -8.47 -11.31
N ALA A 2 18.55 -7.66 -10.35
CA ALA A 2 17.80 -7.62 -9.11
C ALA A 2 16.77 -6.48 -9.12
N ASN A 3 15.58 -6.75 -9.67
CA ASN A 3 14.41 -5.94 -9.35
C ASN A 3 13.90 -6.32 -7.97
N VAL A 4 13.31 -5.36 -7.28
CA VAL A 4 12.69 -5.58 -5.96
C VAL A 4 11.26 -5.08 -5.98
N THR A 5 10.34 -5.92 -5.51
CA THR A 5 8.94 -5.52 -5.32
C THR A 5 8.63 -5.49 -3.83
N VAL A 6 8.24 -4.33 -3.31
CA VAL A 6 7.88 -4.12 -1.91
C VAL A 6 6.37 -4.11 -1.77
N ILE A 7 5.83 -5.02 -0.97
CA ILE A 7 4.40 -5.09 -0.63
C ILE A 7 4.19 -5.19 0.88
N GLY A 8 3.03 -4.76 1.38
CA GLY A 8 2.65 -4.99 2.78
C GLY A 8 2.18 -6.42 2.98
N ALA A 9 2.64 -7.10 4.02
CA ALA A 9 2.26 -8.47 4.35
C ALA A 9 1.07 -8.54 5.35
N GLN A 10 0.55 -7.40 5.78
CA GLN A 10 -0.57 -7.27 6.73
C GLN A 10 -1.66 -6.35 6.13
N TRP A 11 -2.34 -5.53 6.94
CA TRP A 11 -3.40 -4.61 6.49
C TRP A 11 -2.92 -3.19 6.12
N GLY A 12 -1.71 -3.04 5.62
CA GLY A 12 -1.11 -1.74 5.36
C GLY A 12 -0.49 -1.13 6.63
N ASP A 13 0.10 0.07 6.48
CA ASP A 13 0.75 0.80 7.57
C ASP A 13 1.90 0.07 8.28
N GLU A 14 2.50 -0.95 7.64
CA GLU A 14 3.60 -1.75 8.18
C GLU A 14 4.93 -0.99 8.26
N GLY A 15 4.96 0.28 7.85
CA GLY A 15 6.21 1.04 7.79
C GLY A 15 6.96 0.91 6.45
N LYS A 16 6.23 0.56 5.39
CA LYS A 16 6.78 0.44 4.01
C LYS A 16 7.62 1.65 3.59
N GLY A 17 7.15 2.87 3.92
CA GLY A 17 7.82 4.10 3.48
C GLY A 17 9.30 4.15 3.86
N LYS A 18 9.67 3.79 5.09
CA LYS A 18 11.08 3.71 5.53
C LYS A 18 11.90 2.73 4.70
N ILE A 19 11.36 1.54 4.49
CA ILE A 19 12.08 0.47 3.77
C ILE A 19 12.19 0.80 2.28
N VAL A 20 11.14 1.34 1.68
CA VAL A 20 11.16 1.80 0.28
C VAL A 20 12.16 2.94 0.10
N ASP A 21 12.19 3.93 1.01
CA ASP A 21 13.18 5.01 0.97
C ASP A 21 14.61 4.49 1.08
N TRP A 22 14.84 3.52 1.98
CA TRP A 22 16.15 2.89 2.14
C TRP A 22 16.59 2.14 0.86
N LEU A 23 15.64 1.45 0.18
CA LEU A 23 15.90 0.74 -1.07
C LEU A 23 16.02 1.69 -2.27
N ALA A 24 15.29 2.81 -2.27
CA ALA A 24 15.25 3.76 -3.39
C ALA A 24 16.62 4.39 -3.68
N GLU A 25 17.51 4.53 -2.69
CA GLU A 25 18.90 4.99 -2.93
C GLU A 25 19.70 4.03 -3.79
N ARG A 26 19.31 2.77 -3.82
CA ARG A 26 20.01 1.70 -4.51
C ARG A 26 19.34 1.31 -5.82
N ALA A 27 18.16 1.88 -6.08
CA ALA A 27 17.39 1.67 -7.28
C ALA A 27 17.71 2.72 -8.35
N ASP A 28 17.68 2.31 -9.60
CA ASP A 28 17.82 3.21 -10.74
C ASP A 28 16.47 3.80 -11.17
N MET A 29 15.35 3.19 -10.71
CA MET A 29 13.99 3.63 -10.99
C MET A 29 13.03 3.13 -9.91
N VAL A 30 12.02 3.96 -9.55
CA VAL A 30 10.95 3.59 -8.57
C VAL A 30 9.59 3.63 -9.25
N VAL A 31 8.78 2.58 -9.08
CA VAL A 31 7.51 2.39 -9.79
C VAL A 31 6.36 2.16 -8.82
N ARG A 32 5.35 3.03 -8.82
CA ARG A 32 4.03 2.78 -8.24
C ARG A 32 3.18 2.02 -9.27
N PHE A 33 2.67 0.86 -8.91
CA PHE A 33 2.00 -0.02 -9.87
C PHE A 33 0.51 -0.23 -9.62
N GLN A 34 -0.04 0.20 -8.46
CA GLN A 34 -1.45 0.03 -8.11
C GLN A 34 -1.91 1.05 -7.06
N GLY A 35 -3.22 1.07 -6.78
CA GLY A 35 -3.85 2.00 -5.85
C GLY A 35 -4.06 3.37 -6.47
N GLY A 36 -4.02 4.39 -5.66
CA GLY A 36 -4.16 5.79 -6.06
C GLY A 36 -3.66 6.69 -4.93
N HIS A 37 -4.19 7.89 -4.84
CA HIS A 37 -3.83 8.85 -3.80
C HIS A 37 -4.45 8.54 -2.41
N ASN A 38 -5.13 7.39 -2.26
CA ASN A 38 -5.59 6.87 -0.97
C ASN A 38 -4.46 6.28 -0.11
N ALA A 39 -3.32 5.97 -0.69
CA ALA A 39 -2.12 5.63 0.05
C ALA A 39 -1.55 6.88 0.72
N GLY A 40 -0.87 6.70 1.84
CA GLY A 40 -0.15 7.76 2.51
C GLY A 40 1.10 7.19 3.16
N HIS A 41 2.26 7.73 2.81
CA HIS A 41 3.50 7.37 3.50
C HIS A 41 4.34 8.60 3.75
N THR A 42 5.09 8.53 4.84
CA THR A 42 5.97 9.61 5.27
C THR A 42 7.41 9.19 5.05
N LEU A 43 8.18 10.06 4.43
CA LEU A 43 9.62 9.92 4.26
C LEU A 43 10.31 10.99 5.09
N VAL A 44 11.43 10.63 5.69
CA VAL A 44 12.30 11.56 6.41
C VAL A 44 13.65 11.57 5.70
N VAL A 45 14.01 12.71 5.12
CA VAL A 45 15.28 12.90 4.40
C VAL A 45 16.03 14.06 5.05
N GLY A 46 17.09 13.75 5.77
CA GLY A 46 17.71 14.73 6.66
C GLY A 46 16.74 15.18 7.74
N GLU A 47 16.56 16.49 7.89
CA GLU A 47 15.62 17.08 8.84
C GLU A 47 14.21 17.31 8.24
N GLN A 48 14.02 17.03 6.96
CA GLN A 48 12.76 17.29 6.27
C GLN A 48 11.85 16.07 6.23
N VAL A 49 10.55 16.34 6.44
CA VAL A 49 9.50 15.33 6.39
C VAL A 49 8.63 15.53 5.15
N TYR A 50 8.58 14.52 4.31
CA TYR A 50 7.77 14.49 3.09
C TYR A 50 6.60 13.53 3.27
N LYS A 51 5.39 14.01 3.01
CA LYS A 51 4.19 13.17 3.01
C LYS A 51 3.77 12.93 1.58
N LEU A 52 3.85 11.68 1.11
CA LEU A 52 3.46 11.28 -0.23
C LEU A 52 2.15 10.50 -0.20
N SER A 53 1.34 10.69 -1.23
CA SER A 53 0.09 9.94 -1.42
C SER A 53 0.06 9.22 -2.76
N LEU A 54 0.39 9.90 -3.84
CA LEU A 54 0.34 9.39 -5.21
C LEU A 54 1.74 9.21 -5.80
N LEU A 55 2.63 10.15 -5.54
CA LEU A 55 3.99 10.14 -6.09
C LEU A 55 4.82 8.98 -5.53
N PRO A 56 5.65 8.30 -6.39
CA PRO A 56 6.62 7.32 -5.91
C PRO A 56 7.67 7.96 -5.00
N SER A 57 8.19 7.20 -4.04
CA SER A 57 9.20 7.66 -3.07
C SER A 57 10.47 8.21 -3.72
N GLY A 58 10.85 7.70 -4.90
CA GLY A 58 12.03 8.12 -5.64
C GLY A 58 12.04 9.61 -6.00
N VAL A 59 10.87 10.24 -6.18
CA VAL A 59 10.75 11.66 -6.55
C VAL A 59 11.48 12.56 -5.56
N VAL A 60 11.41 12.27 -4.26
CA VAL A 60 12.04 13.07 -3.20
C VAL A 60 13.56 13.12 -3.32
N ARG A 61 14.14 12.10 -3.95
CA ARG A 61 15.60 11.95 -4.15
C ARG A 61 16.06 12.24 -5.58
N GLY A 62 15.15 12.63 -6.46
CA GLY A 62 15.45 12.81 -7.86
C GLY A 62 15.69 11.50 -8.62
N THR A 63 15.40 10.34 -8.03
CA THR A 63 15.44 9.05 -8.72
C THR A 63 14.31 8.98 -9.74
N PRO A 64 14.55 8.57 -10.98
CA PRO A 64 13.52 8.38 -11.99
C PRO A 64 12.34 7.58 -11.44
N SER A 65 11.15 8.14 -11.55
CA SER A 65 9.95 7.63 -10.90
C SER A 65 8.82 7.45 -11.90
N VAL A 66 8.04 6.39 -11.72
CA VAL A 66 6.98 6.00 -12.64
C VAL A 66 5.68 5.74 -11.90
N ILE A 67 4.59 6.31 -12.39
CA ILE A 67 3.23 5.92 -12.05
C ILE A 67 2.73 5.00 -13.16
N GLY A 68 2.59 3.70 -12.83
CA GLY A 68 2.20 2.65 -13.76
C GLY A 68 0.70 2.63 -14.05
N ASN A 69 0.31 1.93 -15.11
CA ASN A 69 -1.07 1.83 -15.60
C ASN A 69 -2.05 1.12 -14.65
N GLY A 70 -1.55 0.45 -13.62
CA GLY A 70 -2.38 -0.13 -12.57
C GLY A 70 -2.91 0.88 -11.56
N VAL A 71 -2.32 2.07 -11.50
CA VAL A 71 -2.78 3.18 -10.63
C VAL A 71 -4.01 3.83 -11.23
N VAL A 72 -4.97 4.22 -10.39
CA VAL A 72 -6.03 5.17 -10.75
C VAL A 72 -5.57 6.57 -10.35
N LEU A 73 -5.44 7.45 -11.33
CA LEU A 73 -4.78 8.74 -11.20
C LEU A 73 -5.80 9.87 -10.98
N ASP A 74 -5.77 10.52 -9.83
CA ASP A 74 -6.45 11.80 -9.65
C ASP A 74 -5.53 12.92 -10.16
N PRO A 75 -5.84 13.59 -11.28
CA PRO A 75 -4.96 14.56 -11.89
C PRO A 75 -4.82 15.85 -11.06
N TRP A 76 -5.84 16.23 -10.31
CA TRP A 76 -5.80 17.37 -9.39
C TRP A 76 -4.95 17.06 -8.17
N ALA A 77 -5.13 15.87 -7.57
CA ALA A 77 -4.28 15.42 -6.48
C ALA A 77 -2.80 15.30 -6.90
N LEU A 78 -2.53 14.88 -8.15
CA LEU A 78 -1.17 14.87 -8.70
C LEU A 78 -0.58 16.28 -8.74
N ARG A 79 -1.32 17.26 -9.27
CA ARG A 79 -0.88 18.65 -9.32
C ARG A 79 -0.58 19.19 -7.95
N ASP A 80 -1.54 19.05 -7.04
CA ASP A 80 -1.44 19.58 -5.68
C ASP A 80 -0.25 18.96 -4.92
N GLU A 81 0.04 17.67 -5.15
CA GLU A 81 1.19 16.99 -4.53
C GLU A 81 2.52 17.46 -5.13
N VAL A 82 2.59 17.64 -6.46
CA VAL A 82 3.78 18.17 -7.15
C VAL A 82 4.08 19.59 -6.72
N GLU A 83 3.07 20.47 -6.65
CA GLU A 83 3.22 21.87 -6.22
C GLU A 83 3.65 21.96 -4.75
N ARG A 84 3.07 21.14 -3.88
CA ARG A 84 3.44 21.07 -2.47
C ARG A 84 4.90 20.64 -2.29
N LEU A 85 5.35 19.64 -3.03
CA LEU A 85 6.75 19.19 -2.99
C LEU A 85 7.70 20.22 -3.57
N ALA A 86 7.30 20.94 -4.62
CA ALA A 86 8.08 22.05 -5.16
C ALA A 86 8.32 23.16 -4.12
N GLY A 87 7.31 23.45 -3.28
CA GLY A 87 7.44 24.33 -2.11
C GLY A 87 8.41 23.82 -1.05
N GLN A 88 8.72 22.52 -1.04
CA GLN A 88 9.71 21.89 -0.16
C GLN A 88 11.07 21.65 -0.87
N GLY A 89 11.27 22.24 -2.06
CA GLY A 89 12.53 22.13 -2.82
C GLY A 89 12.65 20.87 -3.70
N VAL A 90 11.61 20.02 -3.78
CA VAL A 90 11.61 18.82 -4.61
C VAL A 90 10.85 19.08 -5.91
N ARG A 91 11.54 18.96 -7.05
CA ARG A 91 10.93 19.19 -8.37
C ARG A 91 10.66 17.87 -9.09
N ALA A 92 9.39 17.59 -9.34
CA ALA A 92 8.97 16.55 -10.28
C ALA A 92 8.86 17.16 -11.67
N THR A 93 9.66 16.67 -12.62
CA THR A 93 9.67 17.11 -14.02
C THR A 93 9.38 15.92 -14.94
N PRO A 94 9.03 16.14 -16.22
CA PRO A 94 8.81 15.04 -17.17
C PRO A 94 10.02 14.10 -17.36
N GLU A 95 11.22 14.52 -16.99
CA GLU A 95 12.43 13.71 -17.01
C GLU A 95 12.53 12.81 -15.78
N THR A 96 12.04 13.27 -14.63
CA THR A 96 12.15 12.58 -13.34
C THR A 96 10.88 11.85 -12.94
N LEU A 97 9.71 12.26 -13.47
CA LEU A 97 8.43 11.60 -13.24
C LEU A 97 7.76 11.25 -14.57
N ARG A 98 7.32 10.02 -14.70
CA ARG A 98 6.55 9.53 -15.85
C ARG A 98 5.25 8.93 -15.37
N VAL A 99 4.18 9.18 -16.09
CA VAL A 99 2.84 8.65 -15.84
C VAL A 99 2.43 7.80 -17.04
N ALA A 100 1.97 6.57 -16.80
CA ALA A 100 1.49 5.74 -17.89
C ALA A 100 0.33 6.44 -18.61
N ASP A 101 0.44 6.59 -19.90
CA ASP A 101 -0.58 7.17 -20.78
C ASP A 101 -1.92 6.41 -20.70
N THR A 102 -1.88 5.16 -20.29
CA THR A 102 -3.04 4.28 -20.11
C THR A 102 -3.61 4.26 -18.68
N CYS A 103 -3.09 5.06 -17.74
CA CYS A 103 -3.69 5.22 -16.42
C CYS A 103 -5.14 5.71 -16.52
N PRO A 104 -6.12 5.06 -15.88
CA PRO A 104 -7.47 5.60 -15.73
C PRO A 104 -7.47 6.78 -14.76
N LEU A 105 -8.30 7.79 -15.07
CA LEU A 105 -8.43 8.98 -14.25
C LEU A 105 -9.49 8.81 -13.16
N ILE A 106 -9.21 9.34 -11.99
CA ILE A 106 -10.23 9.63 -10.99
C ILE A 106 -10.80 11.01 -11.29
N LEU A 107 -12.08 11.07 -11.52
CA LEU A 107 -12.84 12.29 -11.81
C LEU A 107 -13.65 12.71 -10.58
N PRO A 108 -14.14 13.97 -10.50
CA PRO A 108 -14.99 14.42 -9.40
C PRO A 108 -16.18 13.51 -9.12
N LEU A 109 -16.83 13.01 -10.19
CA LEU A 109 -17.96 12.08 -10.10
C LEU A 109 -17.63 10.77 -9.35
N HIS A 110 -16.40 10.28 -9.42
CA HIS A 110 -15.96 9.09 -8.67
C HIS A 110 -15.90 9.37 -7.17
N ARG A 111 -15.40 10.54 -6.77
CA ARG A 111 -15.35 10.96 -5.35
C ARG A 111 -16.76 11.16 -4.79
N ASP A 112 -17.64 11.78 -5.57
CA ASP A 112 -19.05 11.97 -5.22
C ASP A 112 -19.74 10.63 -5.00
N LEU A 113 -19.59 9.67 -5.94
CA LEU A 113 -20.19 8.35 -5.85
C LEU A 113 -19.67 7.54 -4.66
N ASP A 114 -18.35 7.60 -4.39
CA ASP A 114 -17.73 6.96 -3.21
C ASP A 114 -18.34 7.51 -1.92
N GLY A 115 -18.53 8.83 -1.82
CA GLY A 115 -19.19 9.48 -0.70
C GLY A 115 -20.67 9.04 -0.55
N LEU A 116 -21.45 9.08 -1.63
CA LEU A 116 -22.87 8.70 -1.62
C LEU A 116 -23.07 7.25 -1.16
N ARG A 117 -22.26 6.33 -1.67
CA ARG A 117 -22.30 4.90 -1.28
C ARG A 117 -21.98 4.71 0.18
N GLU A 118 -20.89 5.33 0.68
CA GLU A 118 -20.47 5.22 2.07
C GLU A 118 -21.53 5.79 3.01
N ASP A 119 -22.16 6.91 2.66
CA ASP A 119 -23.21 7.54 3.46
C ASP A 119 -24.50 6.70 3.47
N ALA A 120 -24.86 6.06 2.37
CA ALA A 120 -26.03 5.21 2.25
C ALA A 120 -25.87 3.84 2.94
N SER A 121 -24.63 3.40 3.21
CA SER A 121 -24.34 2.04 3.71
C SER A 121 -24.69 1.81 5.19
N GLY A 122 -25.03 2.83 5.96
CA GLY A 122 -25.43 2.70 7.37
C GLY A 122 -24.40 1.92 8.21
N ALA A 123 -24.83 0.77 8.77
CA ALA A 123 -23.97 -0.13 9.54
C ALA A 123 -22.99 -0.95 8.66
N GLY A 124 -23.24 -1.02 7.36
CA GLY A 124 -22.39 -1.73 6.38
C GLY A 124 -21.23 -0.90 5.83
N LYS A 125 -20.88 0.21 6.45
CA LYS A 125 -19.76 1.06 6.03
C LYS A 125 -18.45 0.29 5.97
N ILE A 126 -17.76 0.42 4.83
CA ILE A 126 -16.41 -0.14 4.65
C ILE A 126 -15.37 0.74 5.33
N GLY A 127 -15.64 2.03 5.47
CA GLY A 127 -14.71 3.02 5.99
C GLY A 127 -13.78 3.56 4.90
N THR A 128 -14.31 3.80 3.70
CA THR A 128 -13.54 4.29 2.56
C THR A 128 -12.90 5.65 2.83
N THR A 129 -11.88 6.00 2.05
CA THR A 129 -11.24 7.31 2.12
C THR A 129 -12.03 8.40 1.39
N ARG A 130 -13.13 8.05 0.73
CA ARG A 130 -13.96 8.92 -0.13
C ARG A 130 -13.18 9.63 -1.24
N ARG A 131 -12.15 8.95 -1.76
CA ARG A 131 -11.27 9.49 -2.80
C ARG A 131 -11.60 8.98 -4.20
N GLY A 132 -12.70 8.23 -4.34
CA GLY A 132 -13.17 7.74 -5.63
C GLY A 132 -12.36 6.57 -6.20
N ILE A 133 -11.55 5.90 -5.39
CA ILE A 133 -10.68 4.80 -5.84
C ILE A 133 -11.52 3.64 -6.38
N GLY A 134 -12.48 3.15 -5.60
CA GLY A 134 -13.37 2.05 -5.99
C GLY A 134 -14.13 2.34 -7.28
N PRO A 135 -14.90 3.41 -7.36
CA PRO A 135 -15.61 3.79 -8.58
C PRO A 135 -14.72 3.93 -9.82
N ALA A 136 -13.48 4.44 -9.68
CA ALA A 136 -12.55 4.53 -10.80
C ALA A 136 -12.06 3.16 -11.28
N TYR A 137 -11.81 2.21 -10.37
CA TYR A 137 -11.51 0.82 -10.74
C TYR A 137 -12.72 0.11 -11.37
N GLU A 138 -13.94 0.35 -10.90
CA GLU A 138 -15.17 -0.14 -11.53
C GLU A 138 -15.28 0.36 -12.98
N ASP A 139 -14.98 1.62 -13.22
CA ASP A 139 -15.02 2.19 -14.56
C ASP A 139 -13.92 1.65 -15.46
N LYS A 140 -12.74 1.41 -14.93
CA LYS A 140 -11.65 0.71 -15.64
C LYS A 140 -12.11 -0.68 -16.10
N ALA A 141 -12.65 -1.50 -15.19
CA ALA A 141 -13.14 -2.83 -15.50
C ALA A 141 -14.38 -2.80 -16.41
N GLY A 142 -15.26 -1.80 -16.21
CA GLY A 142 -16.43 -1.51 -17.03
C GLY A 142 -16.12 -0.91 -18.41
N ARG A 143 -14.87 -0.64 -18.73
CA ARG A 143 -14.39 -0.12 -20.03
C ARG A 143 -15.02 1.23 -20.43
N ARG A 144 -15.26 2.10 -19.44
CA ARG A 144 -15.81 3.45 -19.62
C ARG A 144 -14.92 4.53 -19.00
N ALA A 145 -13.79 4.16 -18.38
CA ALA A 145 -12.86 5.10 -17.79
C ALA A 145 -12.26 6.05 -18.83
N ILE A 146 -12.12 7.32 -18.47
CA ILE A 146 -11.26 8.27 -19.17
C ILE A 146 -9.82 8.02 -18.70
N ARG A 147 -8.87 7.98 -19.63
CA ARG A 147 -7.46 7.71 -19.36
C ARG A 147 -6.60 8.94 -19.64
N VAL A 148 -5.36 8.91 -19.17
CA VAL A 148 -4.39 10.00 -19.38
C VAL A 148 -4.23 10.35 -20.87
N CYS A 149 -4.11 9.34 -21.75
CA CYS A 149 -4.01 9.57 -23.19
C CYS A 149 -5.21 10.30 -23.80
N ASP A 150 -6.40 10.12 -23.22
CA ASP A 150 -7.62 10.76 -23.74
C ASP A 150 -7.59 12.29 -23.54
N LEU A 151 -6.81 12.80 -22.59
CA LEU A 151 -6.61 14.23 -22.37
C LEU A 151 -5.97 14.95 -23.57
N ALA A 152 -5.24 14.24 -24.42
CA ALA A 152 -4.67 14.79 -25.65
C ALA A 152 -5.72 14.94 -26.79
N HIS A 153 -6.91 14.35 -26.61
CA HIS A 153 -7.94 14.27 -27.66
C HIS A 153 -9.32 14.67 -27.13
N LEU A 154 -9.39 15.75 -26.34
CA LEU A 154 -10.62 16.18 -25.66
C LEU A 154 -11.76 16.48 -26.62
N ASP A 155 -11.50 16.93 -27.86
CA ASP A 155 -12.53 17.18 -28.89
C ASP A 155 -13.20 15.88 -29.38
N ALA A 156 -12.49 14.75 -29.29
CA ALA A 156 -12.99 13.42 -29.66
C ALA A 156 -13.61 12.66 -28.46
N LEU A 157 -13.57 13.22 -27.25
CA LEU A 157 -13.95 12.55 -26.01
C LEU A 157 -15.48 12.40 -25.85
N GLY A 158 -16.29 13.12 -26.64
CA GLY A 158 -17.73 13.20 -26.47
C GLY A 158 -18.44 11.86 -26.26
N PRO A 159 -18.34 10.88 -27.19
CA PRO A 159 -19.04 9.60 -27.05
C PRO A 159 -18.60 8.77 -25.83
N GLN A 160 -17.34 8.88 -25.43
CA GLN A 160 -16.81 8.18 -24.25
C GLN A 160 -17.32 8.83 -22.97
N LEU A 161 -17.35 10.16 -22.93
CA LEU A 161 -17.88 10.93 -21.82
C LEU A 161 -19.39 10.66 -21.66
N ASP A 162 -20.17 10.66 -22.76
CA ASP A 162 -21.60 10.38 -22.72
C ASP A 162 -21.90 8.98 -22.15
N ARG A 163 -21.11 7.96 -22.49
CA ARG A 163 -21.22 6.60 -21.95
C ARG A 163 -20.91 6.56 -20.46
N LEU A 164 -19.87 7.29 -20.02
CA LEU A 164 -19.50 7.41 -18.62
C LEU A 164 -20.62 8.07 -17.83
N LEU A 165 -21.11 9.21 -18.30
CA LEU A 165 -22.15 9.99 -17.64
C LEU A 165 -23.49 9.25 -17.58
N ALA A 166 -23.91 8.57 -18.65
CA ALA A 166 -25.13 7.75 -18.63
C ALA A 166 -25.13 6.72 -17.49
N HIS A 167 -23.98 6.09 -17.22
CA HIS A 167 -23.83 5.16 -16.11
C HIS A 167 -23.91 5.85 -14.75
N HIS A 168 -23.14 6.92 -14.57
CA HIS A 168 -23.08 7.62 -13.29
C HIS A 168 -24.37 8.36 -12.96
N ASP A 169 -25.04 8.94 -13.95
CA ASP A 169 -26.32 9.64 -13.76
C ASP A 169 -27.43 8.68 -13.35
N ALA A 170 -27.44 7.46 -13.90
CA ALA A 170 -28.38 6.42 -13.45
C ALA A 170 -28.14 6.03 -11.97
N LEU A 171 -26.88 5.91 -11.55
CA LEU A 171 -26.55 5.64 -10.14
C LEU A 171 -26.94 6.83 -9.25
N ARG A 172 -26.61 8.06 -9.65
CA ARG A 172 -26.93 9.28 -8.90
C ARG A 172 -28.42 9.47 -8.71
N ALA A 173 -29.22 9.19 -9.75
CA ALA A 173 -30.67 9.21 -9.65
C ALA A 173 -31.20 8.24 -8.58
N GLY A 174 -30.59 7.05 -8.44
CA GLY A 174 -30.89 6.09 -7.38
C GLY A 174 -30.60 6.61 -5.97
N PHE A 175 -29.68 7.56 -5.81
CA PHE A 175 -29.39 8.26 -4.56
C PHE A 175 -30.16 9.58 -4.41
N GLY A 176 -31.06 9.92 -5.33
CA GLY A 176 -31.83 11.17 -5.30
C GLY A 176 -31.00 12.42 -5.62
N VAL A 177 -29.84 12.26 -6.29
CA VAL A 177 -28.93 13.34 -6.67
C VAL A 177 -29.05 13.61 -8.15
N GLY A 178 -29.01 14.90 -8.57
CA GLY A 178 -29.10 15.30 -9.96
C GLY A 178 -27.96 14.82 -10.85
N PRO A 179 -28.13 14.95 -12.21
CA PRO A 179 -27.11 14.52 -13.15
C PRO A 179 -25.83 15.36 -13.03
N ILE A 180 -24.77 14.84 -13.63
CA ILE A 180 -23.47 15.51 -13.69
C ILE A 180 -23.50 16.56 -14.80
N ASP A 181 -22.97 17.74 -14.50
CA ASP A 181 -22.78 18.79 -15.50
C ASP A 181 -21.63 18.39 -16.46
N ARG A 182 -22.02 18.01 -17.67
CA ARG A 182 -21.12 17.51 -18.72
C ARG A 182 -20.10 18.56 -19.16
N GLU A 183 -20.58 19.78 -19.41
CA GLU A 183 -19.73 20.84 -19.93
C GLU A 183 -18.74 21.31 -18.87
N ARG A 184 -19.19 21.44 -17.66
CA ARG A 184 -18.29 21.72 -16.51
C ARG A 184 -17.19 20.66 -16.37
N LEU A 185 -17.54 19.38 -16.45
CA LEU A 185 -16.54 18.30 -16.35
C LEU A 185 -15.52 18.37 -17.49
N LEU A 186 -16.00 18.67 -18.71
CA LEU A 186 -15.12 18.82 -19.88
C LEU A 186 -14.19 20.03 -19.72
N ASP A 187 -14.67 21.15 -19.19
CA ASP A 187 -13.85 22.33 -18.92
C ASP A 187 -12.80 22.05 -17.81
N GLU A 188 -13.17 21.33 -16.77
CA GLU A 188 -12.23 20.89 -15.74
C GLU A 188 -11.12 20.00 -16.33
N LEU A 189 -11.47 19.09 -17.26
CA LEU A 189 -10.49 18.26 -17.98
C LEU A 189 -9.59 19.10 -18.91
N ARG A 190 -10.14 20.06 -19.63
CA ARG A 190 -9.35 21.00 -20.45
C ARG A 190 -8.36 21.80 -19.62
N ALA A 191 -8.78 22.23 -18.45
CA ALA A 191 -7.95 23.02 -17.54
C ALA A 191 -6.76 22.20 -16.96
N ILE A 192 -6.97 20.91 -16.65
CA ILE A 192 -5.93 20.08 -16.03
C ILE A 192 -5.01 19.37 -17.06
N ALA A 193 -5.46 19.16 -18.28
CA ALA A 193 -4.72 18.44 -19.32
C ALA A 193 -3.31 19.00 -19.58
N PRO A 194 -3.08 20.33 -19.71
CA PRO A 194 -1.74 20.88 -19.91
C PRO A 194 -0.75 20.57 -18.79
N PHE A 195 -1.23 20.35 -17.57
CA PHE A 195 -0.38 19.94 -16.46
C PHE A 195 0.00 18.45 -16.54
N VAL A 196 -0.93 17.57 -16.90
CA VAL A 196 -0.73 16.11 -16.86
C VAL A 196 0.02 15.60 -18.08
N LEU A 197 -0.31 16.09 -19.27
CA LEU A 197 0.19 15.57 -20.54
C LEU A 197 1.73 15.56 -20.68
N PRO A 198 2.49 16.52 -20.16
CA PRO A 198 3.95 16.45 -20.22
C PRO A 198 4.55 15.21 -19.54
N PHE A 199 3.89 14.68 -18.51
CA PHE A 199 4.32 13.48 -17.79
C PHE A 199 3.90 12.18 -18.49
N ALA A 200 2.91 12.23 -19.41
CA ALA A 200 2.35 11.05 -20.07
C ALA A 200 3.36 10.35 -20.97
N LYS A 201 3.59 9.05 -20.72
CA LYS A 201 4.56 8.23 -21.49
C LYS A 201 4.04 6.79 -21.63
N PRO A 202 4.47 6.07 -22.68
CA PRO A 202 4.28 4.63 -22.77
C PRO A 202 5.24 3.90 -21.81
N VAL A 203 4.99 3.99 -20.51
CA VAL A 203 5.91 3.55 -19.44
C VAL A 203 6.30 2.07 -19.54
N TRP A 204 5.43 1.21 -20.12
CA TRP A 204 5.77 -0.19 -20.36
C TRP A 204 7.04 -0.34 -21.22
N ARG A 205 7.23 0.55 -22.20
CA ARG A 205 8.41 0.58 -23.06
C ARG A 205 9.65 0.99 -22.27
N ASP A 206 9.55 2.11 -21.55
CA ASP A 206 10.66 2.64 -20.74
C ASP A 206 11.15 1.62 -19.71
N LEU A 207 10.22 0.90 -19.06
CA LEU A 207 10.54 -0.11 -18.05
C LEU A 207 11.18 -1.37 -18.67
N ASN A 208 10.70 -1.81 -19.85
CA ASN A 208 11.32 -2.94 -20.54
C ASN A 208 12.74 -2.58 -21.06
N GLU A 209 12.94 -1.37 -21.55
CA GLU A 209 14.26 -0.85 -21.94
C GLU A 209 15.20 -0.76 -20.72
N ALA A 210 14.74 -0.21 -19.60
CA ALA A 210 15.51 -0.16 -18.35
C ALA A 210 15.92 -1.56 -17.87
N ARG A 211 14.98 -2.52 -17.90
CA ARG A 211 15.27 -3.92 -17.58
C ARG A 211 16.29 -4.54 -18.50
N ALA A 212 16.16 -4.34 -19.81
CA ALA A 212 17.11 -4.85 -20.82
C ALA A 212 18.51 -4.26 -20.61
N ALA A 213 18.59 -3.01 -20.16
CA ALA A 213 19.85 -2.33 -19.81
C ALA A 213 20.41 -2.75 -18.42
N GLY A 214 19.81 -3.73 -17.74
CA GLY A 214 20.27 -4.22 -16.44
C GLY A 214 20.05 -3.25 -15.27
N ARG A 215 19.15 -2.28 -15.41
CA ARG A 215 18.85 -1.32 -14.35
C ARG A 215 18.01 -1.97 -13.24
N ARG A 216 18.23 -1.53 -12.01
CA ARG A 216 17.51 -1.98 -10.81
C ARG A 216 16.21 -1.20 -10.68
N ILE A 217 15.09 -1.90 -10.78
CA ILE A 217 13.76 -1.33 -10.66
C ILE A 217 13.18 -1.71 -9.29
N LEU A 218 12.76 -0.71 -8.53
CA LEU A 218 12.03 -0.86 -7.27
C LEU A 218 10.54 -0.64 -7.51
N PHE A 219 9.74 -1.69 -7.33
CA PHE A 219 8.29 -1.58 -7.35
C PHE A 219 7.76 -1.30 -5.95
N GLU A 220 7.07 -0.20 -5.81
CA GLU A 220 6.49 0.29 -4.57
C GLU A 220 4.99 -0.01 -4.53
N GLY A 221 4.58 -1.00 -3.74
CA GLY A 221 3.18 -1.32 -3.49
C GLY A 221 2.55 -0.38 -2.46
N ALA A 222 1.26 -0.21 -2.58
CA ALA A 222 0.42 0.48 -1.60
C ALA A 222 -0.45 -0.52 -0.84
N GLN A 223 -0.96 -0.14 0.34
CA GLN A 223 -1.77 -0.98 1.23
C GLN A 223 -1.01 -2.26 1.66
N GLY A 224 -1.70 -3.39 1.77
CA GLY A 224 -1.11 -4.68 2.13
C GLY A 224 -1.96 -5.84 1.63
N VAL A 225 -1.41 -7.05 1.62
CA VAL A 225 -2.05 -8.25 1.05
C VAL A 225 -3.41 -8.54 1.67
N LEU A 226 -3.59 -8.27 2.97
CA LEU A 226 -4.89 -8.49 3.64
C LEU A 226 -5.96 -7.45 3.26
N LEU A 227 -5.58 -6.44 2.47
CA LEU A 227 -6.49 -5.49 1.82
C LEU A 227 -6.63 -5.73 0.31
N ASP A 228 -6.05 -6.80 -0.24
CA ASP A 228 -6.19 -7.17 -1.65
C ASP A 228 -7.65 -7.49 -1.99
N VAL A 229 -8.12 -7.05 -3.16
CA VAL A 229 -9.51 -7.22 -3.57
C VAL A 229 -9.93 -8.68 -3.72
N ASP A 230 -8.99 -9.57 -4.08
CA ASP A 230 -9.23 -10.99 -4.28
C ASP A 230 -8.84 -11.85 -3.06
N HIS A 231 -7.74 -11.49 -2.39
CA HIS A 231 -7.12 -12.32 -1.34
C HIS A 231 -7.25 -11.75 0.06
N GLY A 232 -7.76 -10.53 0.20
CA GLY A 232 -7.91 -9.86 1.49
C GLY A 232 -9.16 -10.24 2.26
N THR A 233 -9.41 -9.54 3.35
CA THR A 233 -10.56 -9.72 4.26
C THR A 233 -11.82 -9.06 3.69
N TYR A 234 -12.29 -9.55 2.54
CA TYR A 234 -13.46 -9.03 1.84
C TYR A 234 -14.72 -9.02 2.73
N PRO A 235 -15.56 -7.97 2.71
CA PRO A 235 -15.53 -6.80 1.82
C PRO A 235 -14.65 -5.64 2.33
N PHE A 236 -13.95 -5.77 3.45
CA PHE A 236 -13.13 -4.72 4.06
C PHE A 236 -11.73 -4.70 3.43
N VAL A 237 -11.68 -4.36 2.14
CA VAL A 237 -10.49 -4.37 1.28
C VAL A 237 -10.39 -3.11 0.45
N THR A 238 -9.24 -2.88 -0.21
CA THR A 238 -9.13 -1.88 -1.28
C THR A 238 -9.65 -2.46 -2.61
N SER A 239 -9.87 -1.62 -3.60
CA SER A 239 -10.39 -2.04 -4.91
C SER A 239 -9.30 -2.43 -5.91
N SER A 240 -8.08 -2.66 -5.44
CA SER A 240 -6.95 -3.07 -6.29
C SER A 240 -6.28 -4.34 -5.78
N ASN A 241 -5.57 -5.04 -6.67
CA ASN A 241 -4.67 -6.10 -6.26
C ASN A 241 -3.39 -5.52 -5.67
N THR A 242 -3.06 -5.94 -4.44
CA THR A 242 -1.92 -5.45 -3.65
C THR A 242 -0.76 -6.44 -3.59
N ILE A 243 -0.95 -7.63 -4.19
CA ILE A 243 0.07 -8.68 -4.29
C ILE A 243 1.16 -8.32 -5.31
N ALA A 244 2.32 -8.94 -5.23
CA ALA A 244 3.45 -8.62 -6.11
C ALA A 244 3.17 -8.93 -7.59
N GLY A 245 2.31 -9.90 -7.89
CA GLY A 245 1.87 -10.20 -9.25
C GLY A 245 1.24 -9.01 -9.97
N ALA A 246 0.60 -8.09 -9.24
CA ALA A 246 0.03 -6.88 -9.78
C ALA A 246 1.08 -5.89 -10.32
N ALA A 247 2.33 -5.98 -9.88
CA ALA A 247 3.42 -5.14 -10.39
C ALA A 247 3.66 -5.39 -11.89
N ALA A 248 3.55 -6.63 -12.34
CA ALA A 248 3.69 -6.98 -13.75
C ALA A 248 2.59 -6.32 -14.60
N GLY A 249 1.32 -6.58 -14.31
CA GLY A 249 0.19 -6.01 -15.04
C GLY A 249 0.06 -4.49 -14.89
N GLY A 250 0.38 -3.97 -13.71
CA GLY A 250 0.26 -2.55 -13.36
C GLY A 250 1.41 -1.66 -13.86
N SER A 251 2.45 -2.25 -14.43
CA SER A 251 3.60 -1.52 -15.00
C SER A 251 3.86 -1.86 -16.47
N GLY A 252 3.27 -2.96 -16.98
CA GLY A 252 3.52 -3.44 -18.34
C GLY A 252 4.83 -4.23 -18.50
N LEU A 253 5.42 -4.69 -17.39
CA LEU A 253 6.50 -5.68 -17.41
C LEU A 253 5.93 -7.10 -17.40
N GLY A 254 6.65 -8.05 -17.97
CA GLY A 254 6.30 -9.47 -17.84
C GLY A 254 6.50 -9.97 -16.40
N PRO A 255 5.84 -11.08 -16.00
CA PRO A 255 5.89 -11.60 -14.61
C PRO A 255 7.32 -11.83 -14.09
N SER A 256 8.23 -12.24 -14.96
CA SER A 256 9.67 -12.42 -14.62
C SER A 256 10.41 -11.13 -14.29
N GLY A 257 9.75 -9.96 -14.47
CA GLY A 257 10.30 -8.64 -14.12
C GLY A 257 10.06 -8.25 -12.66
N VAL A 258 9.26 -8.98 -11.89
CA VAL A 258 8.89 -8.65 -10.51
C VAL A 258 10.09 -8.73 -9.55
N GLY A 259 11.02 -9.67 -9.80
CA GLY A 259 12.26 -9.80 -9.02
C GLY A 259 12.05 -10.35 -7.59
N PHE A 260 12.90 -9.92 -6.66
CA PHE A 260 12.77 -10.27 -5.24
C PHE A 260 11.55 -9.60 -4.64
N VAL A 261 10.68 -10.36 -4.00
CA VAL A 261 9.47 -9.81 -3.35
C VAL A 261 9.72 -9.66 -1.85
N LEU A 262 9.84 -8.42 -1.40
CA LEU A 262 10.01 -8.07 0.00
C LEU A 262 8.65 -7.74 0.62
N GLY A 263 8.18 -8.62 1.50
CA GLY A 263 6.99 -8.38 2.31
C GLY A 263 7.33 -7.56 3.56
N ILE A 264 6.62 -6.49 3.80
CA ILE A 264 6.80 -5.70 5.02
C ILE A 264 5.78 -6.16 6.06
N ALA A 265 6.27 -6.56 7.23
CA ALA A 265 5.44 -6.94 8.37
C ALA A 265 5.91 -6.20 9.64
N LYS A 266 4.99 -5.71 10.46
CA LYS A 266 5.33 -5.25 11.82
C LYS A 266 5.56 -6.44 12.73
N ALA A 267 6.37 -6.27 13.75
CA ALA A 267 6.56 -7.24 14.83
C ALA A 267 5.29 -7.46 15.69
N TYR A 268 4.21 -6.76 15.40
CA TYR A 268 2.86 -6.92 15.89
C TYR A 268 1.87 -6.61 14.76
N THR A 269 0.59 -6.63 15.02
CA THR A 269 -0.40 -6.41 13.96
C THR A 269 -1.20 -5.14 14.21
N THR A 270 -1.51 -4.39 13.15
CA THR A 270 -2.42 -3.24 13.22
C THR A 270 -3.42 -3.24 12.08
N ARG A 271 -4.60 -2.68 12.34
CA ARG A 271 -5.63 -2.49 11.33
C ARG A 271 -6.31 -1.13 11.49
N VAL A 272 -6.62 -0.48 10.38
CA VAL A 272 -7.46 0.73 10.33
C VAL A 272 -8.85 0.33 9.87
N GLY A 273 -9.89 0.90 10.50
CA GLY A 273 -11.28 0.70 10.10
C GLY A 273 -11.89 -0.61 10.53
N SER A 274 -12.99 -0.96 9.90
CA SER A 274 -13.80 -2.12 10.21
C SER A 274 -13.21 -3.42 9.65
N GLY A 275 -13.86 -4.54 9.99
CA GLY A 275 -13.51 -5.86 9.52
C GLY A 275 -12.80 -6.73 10.55
N PRO A 276 -12.58 -8.02 10.23
CA PRO A 276 -12.05 -9.00 11.16
C PRO A 276 -10.59 -8.71 11.53
N PHE A 277 -10.26 -8.97 12.80
CA PHE A 277 -8.91 -8.84 13.32
C PHE A 277 -8.70 -9.90 14.40
N PRO A 278 -8.32 -11.14 14.04
CA PRO A 278 -8.27 -12.27 14.98
C PRO A 278 -7.43 -12.03 16.21
N THR A 279 -6.31 -11.33 16.10
CA THR A 279 -5.36 -11.09 17.19
C THR A 279 -5.54 -9.72 17.86
N GLU A 280 -6.66 -9.03 17.63
CA GLU A 280 -6.94 -7.73 18.24
C GLU A 280 -6.90 -7.79 19.76
N LEU A 281 -6.37 -6.75 20.38
CA LEU A 281 -6.29 -6.57 21.82
C LEU A 281 -7.05 -5.30 22.21
N ASP A 282 -8.18 -5.48 22.87
CA ASP A 282 -8.98 -4.38 23.43
C ASP A 282 -8.72 -4.27 24.95
N ASP A 283 -7.43 -4.21 25.30
CA ASP A 283 -6.93 -4.17 26.65
C ASP A 283 -5.73 -3.20 26.79
N GLU A 284 -5.14 -3.15 27.99
CA GLU A 284 -3.95 -2.31 28.27
C GLU A 284 -2.76 -2.65 27.38
N THR A 285 -2.64 -3.91 26.94
CA THR A 285 -1.57 -4.34 26.01
C THR A 285 -1.76 -3.73 24.65
N GLY A 286 -2.99 -3.77 24.10
CA GLY A 286 -3.34 -3.13 22.84
C GLY A 286 -3.14 -1.62 22.88
N GLU A 287 -3.51 -0.97 23.99
CA GLU A 287 -3.26 0.46 24.20
C GLU A 287 -1.76 0.77 24.23
N ARG A 288 -0.99 -0.02 24.97
CA ARG A 288 0.47 0.15 25.06
C ARG A 288 1.15 0.02 23.69
N LEU A 289 0.75 -0.97 22.85
CA LEU A 289 1.23 -1.12 21.49
C LEU A 289 0.87 0.11 20.65
N GLY A 290 -0.36 0.60 20.76
CA GLY A 290 -0.85 1.78 20.05
C GLY A 290 -0.06 3.05 20.36
N VAL A 291 0.14 3.34 21.64
CA VAL A 291 0.87 4.52 22.11
C VAL A 291 2.35 4.46 21.72
N ARG A 292 3.03 3.35 22.02
CA ARG A 292 4.47 3.18 21.73
C ARG A 292 4.75 3.16 20.23
N GLY A 293 3.88 2.46 19.48
CA GLY A 293 3.96 2.38 18.04
C GLY A 293 3.53 3.68 17.32
N ARG A 294 2.97 4.67 18.04
CA ARG A 294 2.35 5.87 17.46
C ARG A 294 1.35 5.49 16.37
N GLU A 295 0.46 4.54 16.70
CA GLU A 295 -0.45 3.94 15.73
C GLU A 295 -1.67 4.83 15.46
N PHE A 296 -1.42 5.91 14.70
CA PHE A 296 -2.42 6.85 14.21
C PHE A 296 -2.28 7.00 12.69
N GLY A 297 -3.41 7.09 11.99
CA GLY A 297 -3.41 7.27 10.54
C GLY A 297 -2.76 8.59 10.13
N THR A 298 -1.78 8.53 9.23
CA THR A 298 -0.99 9.70 8.79
C THR A 298 -1.86 10.80 8.15
N VAL A 299 -2.96 10.41 7.49
CA VAL A 299 -3.86 11.31 6.77
C VAL A 299 -5.11 11.64 7.60
N THR A 300 -5.69 10.66 8.26
CA THR A 300 -6.97 10.80 8.97
C THR A 300 -6.84 11.03 10.47
N GLY A 301 -5.65 10.82 11.05
CA GLY A 301 -5.45 10.85 12.51
C GLY A 301 -6.17 9.74 13.28
N ARG A 302 -6.87 8.82 12.59
CA ARG A 302 -7.64 7.74 13.25
C ARG A 302 -6.69 6.79 13.97
N LYS A 303 -7.03 6.42 15.21
CA LYS A 303 -6.33 5.39 15.98
C LYS A 303 -6.43 4.04 15.24
N ARG A 304 -5.32 3.35 15.14
CA ARG A 304 -5.27 1.99 14.62
C ARG A 304 -5.59 1.00 15.74
N ARG A 305 -6.34 -0.04 15.42
CA ARG A 305 -6.54 -1.22 16.26
C ARG A 305 -5.20 -1.98 16.30
N CYS A 306 -4.82 -2.50 17.46
CA CYS A 306 -3.54 -3.19 17.67
C CYS A 306 -3.77 -4.61 18.18
N GLY A 307 -2.84 -5.51 17.86
CA GLY A 307 -2.88 -6.90 18.31
C GLY A 307 -1.53 -7.59 18.19
N TRP A 308 -1.42 -8.79 18.74
CA TRP A 308 -0.20 -9.59 18.64
C TRP A 308 0.11 -9.96 17.19
N PHE A 309 1.37 -10.34 16.95
CA PHE A 309 1.81 -10.82 15.64
C PHE A 309 1.02 -12.07 15.23
N ASP A 310 0.50 -12.05 14.02
CA ASP A 310 -0.29 -13.15 13.45
C ASP A 310 0.54 -13.89 12.38
N ALA A 311 1.17 -14.99 12.78
CA ALA A 311 1.98 -15.78 11.88
C ALA A 311 1.15 -16.54 10.84
N VAL A 312 -0.12 -16.83 11.13
CA VAL A 312 -1.04 -17.48 10.18
C VAL A 312 -1.30 -16.54 9.00
N LEU A 313 -1.70 -15.31 9.30
CA LEU A 313 -1.99 -14.29 8.28
C LEU A 313 -0.75 -13.91 7.47
N VAL A 314 0.40 -13.72 8.13
CA VAL A 314 1.64 -13.35 7.41
C VAL A 314 2.11 -14.49 6.52
N ARG A 315 2.01 -15.75 6.96
CA ARG A 315 2.32 -16.92 6.14
C ARG A 315 1.39 -17.02 4.93
N GLN A 316 0.09 -16.84 5.13
CA GLN A 316 -0.89 -16.81 4.04
C GLN A 316 -0.61 -15.68 3.06
N SER A 317 -0.36 -14.47 3.57
CA SER A 317 0.02 -13.30 2.76
C SER A 317 1.29 -13.52 1.98
N ALA A 318 2.28 -14.20 2.56
CA ALA A 318 3.53 -14.50 1.89
C ALA A 318 3.32 -15.47 0.73
N ALA A 319 2.50 -16.49 0.92
CA ALA A 319 2.19 -17.46 -0.12
C ALA A 319 1.44 -16.82 -1.31
N VAL A 320 0.33 -16.10 -1.05
CA VAL A 320 -0.49 -15.49 -2.12
C VAL A 320 0.17 -14.25 -2.72
N GLY A 321 0.94 -13.51 -1.92
CA GLY A 321 1.66 -12.30 -2.34
C GLY A 321 2.93 -12.58 -3.12
N GLY A 322 3.40 -13.84 -3.16
CA GLY A 322 4.66 -14.22 -3.80
C GLY A 322 5.90 -13.70 -3.04
N ILE A 323 5.79 -13.47 -1.74
CA ILE A 323 6.88 -12.94 -0.91
C ILE A 323 8.02 -13.95 -0.83
N THR A 324 9.25 -13.48 -0.97
CA THR A 324 10.48 -14.29 -0.90
C THR A 324 11.33 -13.96 0.32
N GLY A 325 11.06 -12.84 0.98
CA GLY A 325 11.67 -12.44 2.24
C GLY A 325 10.86 -11.36 2.94
N ILE A 326 11.01 -11.27 4.25
CA ILE A 326 10.28 -10.32 5.11
C ILE A 326 11.22 -9.21 5.61
N ALA A 327 10.74 -7.97 5.58
CA ALA A 327 11.28 -6.90 6.40
C ALA A 327 10.40 -6.77 7.65
N LEU A 328 10.93 -7.18 8.79
CA LEU A 328 10.25 -7.06 10.08
C LEU A 328 10.50 -5.68 10.66
N THR A 329 9.42 -4.92 10.88
CA THR A 329 9.51 -3.53 11.32
C THR A 329 9.01 -3.35 12.75
N LYS A 330 9.42 -2.25 13.39
CA LYS A 330 8.91 -1.82 14.70
C LYS A 330 9.14 -2.84 15.83
N ILE A 331 10.25 -3.55 15.82
CA ILE A 331 10.61 -4.47 16.91
C ILE A 331 10.77 -3.71 18.24
N ASP A 332 11.22 -2.46 18.19
CA ASP A 332 11.38 -1.53 19.30
C ASP A 332 10.09 -1.25 20.08
N VAL A 333 8.94 -1.41 19.46
CA VAL A 333 7.65 -1.24 20.13
C VAL A 333 7.41 -2.33 21.17
N LEU A 334 8.00 -3.50 21.00
CA LEU A 334 7.90 -4.63 21.92
C LEU A 334 8.89 -4.58 23.09
N ASP A 335 9.80 -3.61 23.14
CA ASP A 335 10.74 -3.44 24.25
C ASP A 335 9.99 -3.29 25.58
N GLY A 336 10.50 -3.92 26.65
CA GLY A 336 9.95 -3.82 28.00
C GLY A 336 8.60 -4.53 28.22
N PHE A 337 8.17 -5.41 27.31
CA PHE A 337 7.14 -6.40 27.60
C PHE A 337 7.77 -7.60 28.30
N ASP A 338 7.15 -8.11 29.37
CA ASP A 338 7.61 -9.31 30.07
C ASP A 338 7.36 -10.56 29.23
N GLU A 339 6.24 -10.56 28.50
CA GLU A 339 5.84 -11.61 27.57
C GLU A 339 5.40 -11.00 26.24
N VAL A 340 5.70 -11.69 25.16
CA VAL A 340 5.20 -11.42 23.81
C VAL A 340 4.51 -12.66 23.26
N ARG A 341 3.44 -12.48 22.46
CA ARG A 341 2.68 -13.60 21.93
C ARG A 341 2.67 -13.61 20.41
N ILE A 342 2.67 -14.79 19.84
CA ILE A 342 2.55 -15.02 18.40
C ILE A 342 1.36 -15.93 18.16
N CYS A 343 0.42 -15.52 17.30
CA CYS A 343 -0.66 -16.39 16.87
C CYS A 343 -0.11 -17.43 15.88
N THR A 344 -0.24 -18.71 16.23
CA THR A 344 0.30 -19.84 15.48
C THR A 344 -0.75 -20.66 14.73
N GLY A 345 -2.03 -20.47 15.07
CA GLY A 345 -3.17 -21.17 14.49
C GLY A 345 -4.48 -20.50 14.90
N TYR A 346 -5.59 -20.93 14.33
CA TYR A 346 -6.92 -20.53 14.73
C TYR A 346 -7.75 -21.72 15.14
N ARG A 347 -8.71 -21.46 16.00
CA ARG A 347 -9.81 -22.39 16.32
C ARG A 347 -11.08 -21.82 15.71
N LEU A 348 -11.77 -22.61 14.88
CA LEU A 348 -13.07 -22.28 14.34
C LEU A 348 -14.06 -23.40 14.68
N ARG A 349 -15.13 -23.10 15.46
CA ARG A 349 -16.13 -24.08 15.89
C ARG A 349 -15.52 -25.32 16.57
N GLY A 350 -14.42 -25.12 17.32
CA GLY A 350 -13.71 -26.18 18.03
C GLY A 350 -12.61 -26.89 17.22
N GLU A 351 -12.56 -26.72 15.91
CA GLU A 351 -11.54 -27.30 15.04
C GLU A 351 -10.34 -26.37 14.82
N MET A 352 -9.14 -26.93 14.79
CA MET A 352 -7.93 -26.19 14.49
C MET A 352 -7.79 -25.99 12.97
N ILE A 353 -7.54 -24.74 12.57
CA ILE A 353 -7.26 -24.37 11.17
C ILE A 353 -5.99 -23.54 11.09
N ASP A 354 -5.31 -23.59 9.96
CA ASP A 354 -4.01 -22.95 9.70
C ASP A 354 -4.07 -21.81 8.67
N HIS A 355 -5.25 -21.32 8.38
CA HIS A 355 -5.53 -20.24 7.43
C HIS A 355 -6.75 -19.42 7.88
N LEU A 356 -6.86 -18.17 7.41
CA LEU A 356 -8.07 -17.38 7.61
C LEU A 356 -9.15 -17.81 6.61
N PRO A 357 -10.37 -18.15 7.07
CA PRO A 357 -11.48 -18.51 6.18
C PRO A 357 -11.84 -17.37 5.21
N ALA A 358 -12.44 -17.72 4.07
CA ALA A 358 -12.86 -16.71 3.10
C ALA A 358 -14.16 -15.98 3.52
N HIS A 359 -15.08 -16.68 4.19
CA HIS A 359 -16.38 -16.12 4.56
C HIS A 359 -16.27 -15.16 5.75
N ALA A 360 -16.84 -13.97 5.63
CA ALA A 360 -16.70 -12.89 6.64
C ALA A 360 -17.19 -13.29 8.05
N ALA A 361 -18.28 -14.08 8.15
CA ALA A 361 -18.76 -14.56 9.46
C ALA A 361 -17.79 -15.55 10.11
N ASP A 362 -17.14 -16.40 9.31
CA ASP A 362 -16.13 -17.32 9.81
C ASP A 362 -14.84 -16.57 10.19
N GLN A 363 -14.45 -15.55 9.42
CA GLN A 363 -13.34 -14.66 9.79
C GLN A 363 -13.56 -13.96 11.13
N ALA A 364 -14.80 -13.57 11.42
CA ALA A 364 -15.17 -12.95 12.68
C ALA A 364 -15.26 -13.95 13.85
N ALA A 365 -15.42 -15.25 13.56
CA ALA A 365 -15.62 -16.30 14.54
C ALA A 365 -14.35 -17.10 14.88
N VAL A 366 -13.22 -16.84 14.20
CA VAL A 366 -11.97 -17.51 14.54
C VAL A 366 -11.42 -17.02 15.87
N GLU A 367 -10.92 -17.95 16.67
CA GLU A 367 -10.24 -17.71 17.93
C GLU A 367 -8.73 -17.93 17.74
N PRO A 368 -7.86 -16.94 18.03
CA PRO A 368 -6.43 -17.11 17.86
C PRO A 368 -5.85 -18.05 18.92
N VAL A 369 -4.94 -18.91 18.47
CA VAL A 369 -4.14 -19.78 19.35
C VAL A 369 -2.73 -19.23 19.44
N TYR A 370 -2.29 -18.92 20.63
CA TYR A 370 -1.03 -18.24 20.87
C TYR A 370 0.06 -19.17 21.39
N GLU A 371 1.27 -18.91 20.93
CA GLU A 371 2.52 -19.27 21.60
C GLU A 371 3.00 -18.04 22.37
N THR A 372 3.31 -18.22 23.66
CA THR A 372 3.88 -17.17 24.53
C THR A 372 5.39 -17.32 24.60
N MET A 373 6.10 -16.23 24.41
CA MET A 373 7.55 -16.15 24.51
C MET A 373 7.95 -15.14 25.60
N GLU A 374 9.11 -15.36 26.19
CA GLU A 374 9.73 -14.38 27.09
C GLU A 374 10.02 -13.08 26.32
N GLY A 375 9.63 -11.95 26.89
CA GLY A 375 9.93 -10.62 26.37
C GLY A 375 11.36 -10.17 26.73
N TRP A 376 11.61 -8.88 26.56
CA TRP A 376 12.93 -8.29 26.87
C TRP A 376 12.80 -6.89 27.42
N SER A 377 13.67 -6.54 28.36
CA SER A 377 13.70 -5.21 29.01
C SER A 377 14.69 -4.25 28.35
N GLN A 378 15.71 -4.75 27.67
CA GLN A 378 16.71 -3.93 26.97
C GLN A 378 16.10 -3.34 25.71
N SER A 379 16.53 -2.11 25.35
CA SER A 379 16.06 -1.47 24.15
C SER A 379 16.68 -2.10 22.89
N THR A 380 15.83 -2.33 21.89
CA THR A 380 16.24 -2.70 20.53
C THR A 380 16.39 -1.48 19.63
N ALA A 381 15.94 -0.30 20.09
CA ALA A 381 15.93 0.92 19.28
C ALA A 381 17.37 1.34 18.91
N GLY A 382 17.59 1.58 17.62
CA GLY A 382 18.90 1.98 17.10
C GLY A 382 19.87 0.83 16.82
N ALA A 383 19.48 -0.43 17.08
CA ALA A 383 20.32 -1.59 16.74
C ALA A 383 20.53 -1.68 15.21
N ARG A 384 21.79 -1.94 14.81
CA ARG A 384 22.22 -2.02 13.39
C ARG A 384 22.88 -3.36 13.05
N SER A 385 23.06 -4.21 14.06
CA SER A 385 23.58 -5.55 13.91
C SER A 385 22.86 -6.53 14.83
N TRP A 386 22.95 -7.82 14.57
CA TRP A 386 22.40 -8.86 15.45
C TRP A 386 23.00 -8.83 16.87
N ALA A 387 24.25 -8.40 16.99
CA ALA A 387 24.95 -8.33 18.28
C ALA A 387 24.39 -7.22 19.19
N ASP A 388 23.70 -6.23 18.61
CA ASP A 388 23.09 -5.13 19.36
C ASP A 388 21.72 -5.51 19.95
N LEU A 389 21.15 -6.66 19.53
CA LEU A 389 19.82 -7.09 19.96
C LEU A 389 19.89 -7.97 21.24
N PRO A 390 18.93 -7.82 22.16
CA PRO A 390 18.75 -8.76 23.27
C PRO A 390 18.50 -10.18 22.75
N ALA A 391 18.97 -11.18 23.47
CA ALA A 391 18.83 -12.58 23.07
C ALA A 391 17.38 -13.00 22.85
N GLN A 392 16.43 -12.51 23.68
CA GLN A 392 15.00 -12.78 23.54
C GLN A 392 14.41 -12.14 22.28
N ALA A 393 14.84 -10.93 21.91
CA ALA A 393 14.42 -10.30 20.66
C ALA A 393 14.92 -11.10 19.44
N VAL A 394 16.16 -11.61 19.49
CA VAL A 394 16.69 -12.52 18.45
C VAL A 394 15.87 -13.80 18.38
N LYS A 395 15.55 -14.43 19.53
CA LYS A 395 14.70 -15.63 19.58
C LYS A 395 13.30 -15.36 18.98
N TYR A 396 12.70 -14.21 19.32
CA TYR A 396 11.42 -13.79 18.77
C TYR A 396 11.46 -13.68 17.23
N ILE A 397 12.46 -12.97 16.68
CA ILE A 397 12.62 -12.82 15.24
C ILE A 397 12.78 -14.18 14.55
N ARG A 398 13.62 -15.06 15.12
CA ARG A 398 13.82 -16.42 14.59
C ARG A 398 12.56 -17.25 14.67
N ARG A 399 11.80 -17.12 15.76
CA ARG A 399 10.53 -17.85 15.89
C ARG A 399 9.49 -17.38 14.90
N VAL A 400 9.40 -16.06 14.66
CA VAL A 400 8.56 -15.50 13.57
C VAL A 400 8.96 -16.12 12.24
N GLU A 401 10.25 -16.14 11.89
CA GLU A 401 10.80 -16.72 10.66
C GLU A 401 10.39 -18.20 10.47
N GLU A 402 10.53 -19.00 11.52
CA GLU A 402 10.12 -20.41 11.53
C GLU A 402 8.62 -20.59 11.28
N LEU A 403 7.78 -19.81 11.99
CA LEU A 403 6.33 -19.94 11.93
C LEU A 403 5.74 -19.48 10.59
N ILE A 404 6.28 -18.41 10.02
CA ILE A 404 5.85 -17.92 8.71
C ILE A 404 6.45 -18.73 7.55
N ARG A 405 7.56 -19.44 7.77
CA ARG A 405 8.32 -20.25 6.79
C ARG A 405 8.97 -19.41 5.67
N TYR A 406 9.28 -18.16 5.93
CA TYR A 406 9.95 -17.26 5.00
C TYR A 406 11.07 -16.51 5.73
N PRO A 407 12.25 -16.27 5.09
CA PRO A 407 13.37 -15.63 5.74
C PRO A 407 13.09 -14.17 6.08
N VAL A 408 13.56 -13.73 7.25
CA VAL A 408 13.62 -12.31 7.58
C VAL A 408 14.88 -11.73 6.94
N ALA A 409 14.66 -10.92 5.90
CA ALA A 409 15.73 -10.29 5.12
C ALA A 409 16.22 -8.97 5.73
N LEU A 410 15.34 -8.27 6.46
CA LEU A 410 15.60 -6.97 7.07
C LEU A 410 14.90 -6.89 8.43
N VAL A 411 15.54 -6.23 9.41
CA VAL A 411 14.92 -5.88 10.70
C VAL A 411 15.06 -4.38 10.91
N SER A 412 13.93 -3.68 11.05
CA SER A 412 13.88 -2.25 11.33
C SER A 412 13.65 -2.03 12.84
N THR A 413 14.57 -1.34 13.49
CA THR A 413 14.67 -1.22 14.96
C THR A 413 14.29 0.17 15.48
N SER A 414 13.99 1.14 14.61
CA SER A 414 13.47 2.46 14.95
C SER A 414 12.83 3.14 13.72
N PRO A 415 12.20 4.32 13.86
CA PRO A 415 11.76 5.12 12.71
C PRO A 415 12.91 5.62 11.84
N GLU A 416 14.12 5.76 12.40
CA GLU A 416 15.29 6.27 11.70
C GLU A 416 15.74 5.31 10.59
N ARG A 417 16.04 5.87 9.43
CA ARG A 417 16.36 5.11 8.23
C ARG A 417 17.55 4.15 8.42
N GLN A 418 18.61 4.62 9.07
CA GLN A 418 19.86 3.86 9.26
C GLN A 418 19.72 2.71 10.29
N ASP A 419 18.69 2.74 11.12
CA ASP A 419 18.45 1.76 12.14
C ASP A 419 17.73 0.55 11.54
N THR A 420 18.49 -0.14 10.68
CA THR A 420 18.02 -1.31 9.92
C THR A 420 19.15 -2.35 9.87
N ILE A 421 18.87 -3.56 10.32
CA ILE A 421 19.77 -4.71 10.21
C ILE A 421 19.49 -5.38 8.86
N LEU A 422 20.48 -5.38 7.98
CA LEU A 422 20.44 -6.08 6.71
C LEU A 422 20.91 -7.53 6.91
N VAL A 423 19.99 -8.48 6.69
CA VAL A 423 20.28 -9.93 6.79
C VAL A 423 20.54 -10.51 5.40
N ARG A 424 19.70 -10.14 4.45
CA ARG A 424 19.81 -10.51 3.04
C ARG A 424 19.54 -9.30 2.17
N ASP A 425 20.43 -9.03 1.22
CA ASP A 425 20.25 -7.93 0.29
C ASP A 425 19.19 -8.26 -0.77
N PRO A 426 18.07 -7.51 -0.83
CA PRO A 426 17.02 -7.75 -1.84
C PRO A 426 17.48 -7.50 -3.28
N PHE A 427 18.55 -6.70 -3.49
CA PHE A 427 19.14 -6.44 -4.81
C PHE A 427 20.33 -7.36 -5.15
N ALA A 428 20.72 -8.26 -4.26
CA ALA A 428 21.70 -9.28 -4.60
C ALA A 428 21.05 -10.39 -5.44
N ASP A 429 21.79 -10.89 -6.43
CA ASP A 429 21.38 -12.03 -7.27
C ASP A 429 21.39 -13.34 -6.47
#